data_f0f4ea176415421abaebc3f59a5f6d36
#
_entry.id   f0f4ea176415421abaebc3f59a5f6d36
#
_cell.length_a   1.000
_cell.length_b   1.000
_cell.length_c   1.000
_cell.angle_alpha   90.00
_cell.angle_beta   90.00
_cell.angle_gamma   90.00
#
_symmetry.space_group_name_H-M   'P 1'
#
loop_
_entity.id
_entity.type
_entity.pdbx_description
1 polymer ?
#
loop_
_entity_poly.entity_id
_entity_poly.type
_entity_poly.pdbx_seq_one_letter_code
_entity_poly.pdbx_strand_id
1 'polypeptide(L)'
;MTSSYRITLLSGDGIGPEITAVTRQLLDAVSARHGFGLVFDEQPMGGAAIDATGEPLPNRTLEACKAADAVLLAAIGSPQYDTLPREQRPETGLLGLRAGLGLFANLRPVKIIPALIDASTLKREVIEGVDLMVVRELTGGVYFGTPRGRVEAEGRVRAFNTMAYFDDEIDRIAKVAFELAVARSGRLCSVDKANVLDVSQLWRDRVTAMAADYPTVELSHLYVDNAAMQLVRQPRQFDVLLTSNLFGDILSDEAAMLSGSIGMLPSASLGSGGPGLFEPIHGSAPDIAGQDKANPMAMVLSAAMMLRIGLHQEAAAANLEQAVDRVLAGGYRTGDLMAEGCTPLGCKAMGDQLLAALES
;
A
#
# COMPACT_ATOMS: atom_id res chain seq x y z
N MET A 1 -13.70 28.34 -11.46
CA MET A 1 -13.52 28.09 -10.01
C MET A 1 -12.40 27.07 -9.89
N THR A 2 -11.39 27.34 -9.08
CA THR A 2 -10.31 26.39 -8.81
C THR A 2 -10.92 25.21 -8.02
N SER A 3 -10.72 23.97 -8.49
CA SER A 3 -11.16 22.78 -7.75
C SER A 3 -10.44 22.74 -6.39
N SER A 4 -11.15 22.39 -5.32
CA SER A 4 -10.58 22.25 -3.98
C SER A 4 -11.01 20.90 -3.41
N TYR A 5 -10.05 20.14 -2.89
CA TYR A 5 -10.25 18.79 -2.35
C TYR A 5 -9.97 18.76 -0.86
N ARG A 6 -10.81 18.04 -0.12
CA ARG A 6 -10.62 17.78 1.31
C ARG A 6 -9.86 16.47 1.49
N ILE A 7 -8.75 16.54 2.19
CA ILE A 7 -7.91 15.39 2.50
C ILE A 7 -7.90 15.16 4.01
N THR A 8 -8.37 14.00 4.47
CA THR A 8 -8.10 13.62 5.86
C THR A 8 -6.68 13.06 5.95
N LEU A 9 -5.88 13.70 6.80
CA LEU A 9 -4.47 13.38 7.00
C LEU A 9 -4.29 12.67 8.33
N LEU A 10 -3.76 11.46 8.29
CA LEU A 10 -3.54 10.58 9.43
C LEU A 10 -2.04 10.34 9.57
N SER A 11 -1.37 11.16 10.39
CA SER A 11 0.08 11.03 10.60
C SER A 11 0.44 9.74 11.35
N GLY A 12 -0.45 9.25 12.22
CA GLY A 12 -0.28 7.98 12.94
C GLY A 12 0.92 7.98 13.89
N ASP A 13 1.72 6.90 13.81
CA ASP A 13 2.72 6.53 14.81
C ASP A 13 4.16 6.63 14.28
N GLY A 14 5.13 6.62 15.19
CA GLY A 14 6.55 6.48 14.90
C GLY A 14 7.10 7.54 13.93
N ILE A 15 7.60 7.11 12.77
CA ILE A 15 8.10 8.03 11.72
C ILE A 15 6.99 8.78 10.98
N GLY A 16 5.71 8.43 11.20
CA GLY A 16 4.57 9.00 10.50
C GLY A 16 4.53 10.52 10.50
N PRO A 17 4.68 11.23 11.64
CA PRO A 17 4.67 12.70 11.67
C PRO A 17 5.75 13.34 10.80
N GLU A 18 6.98 12.81 10.78
CA GLU A 18 8.09 13.40 10.01
C GLU A 18 7.92 13.21 8.49
N ILE A 19 7.50 12.02 8.03
CA ILE A 19 7.24 11.78 6.60
C ILE A 19 5.98 12.50 6.11
N THR A 20 4.99 12.70 6.99
CA THR A 20 3.78 13.49 6.70
C THR A 20 4.13 14.96 6.49
N ALA A 21 4.99 15.54 7.36
CA ALA A 21 5.39 16.95 7.24
C ALA A 21 6.07 17.24 5.89
N VAL A 22 6.98 16.36 5.44
CA VAL A 22 7.62 16.44 4.13
C VAL A 22 6.59 16.34 3.00
N THR A 23 5.72 15.33 3.04
CA THR A 23 4.75 15.08 1.99
C THR A 23 3.73 16.21 1.87
N ARG A 24 3.31 16.81 2.98
CA ARG A 24 2.40 17.96 2.98
C ARG A 24 3.00 19.16 2.27
N GLN A 25 4.28 19.50 2.53
CA GLN A 25 4.96 20.60 1.82
C GLN A 25 5.00 20.38 0.31
N LEU A 26 5.26 19.13 -0.12
CA LEU A 26 5.25 18.78 -1.54
C LEU A 26 3.85 18.85 -2.15
N LEU A 27 2.82 18.44 -1.42
CA LEU A 27 1.42 18.55 -1.85
C LEU A 27 0.98 20.01 -1.99
N ASP A 28 1.37 20.89 -1.05
CA ASP A 28 1.09 22.32 -1.14
C ASP A 28 1.77 22.94 -2.38
N ALA A 29 3.03 22.59 -2.64
CA ALA A 29 3.77 23.11 -3.80
C ALA A 29 3.18 22.61 -5.13
N VAL A 30 2.91 21.31 -5.26
CA VAL A 30 2.39 20.72 -6.50
C VAL A 30 0.97 21.17 -6.78
N SER A 31 0.11 21.33 -5.77
CA SER A 31 -1.26 21.81 -5.95
C SER A 31 -1.30 23.27 -6.40
N ALA A 32 -0.43 24.12 -5.82
CA ALA A 32 -0.28 25.50 -6.26
C ALA A 32 0.19 25.58 -7.73
N ARG A 33 1.18 24.77 -8.12
CA ARG A 33 1.70 24.70 -9.50
C ARG A 33 0.64 24.27 -10.52
N HIS A 34 -0.23 23.33 -10.15
CA HIS A 34 -1.25 22.78 -11.04
C HIS A 34 -2.62 23.46 -10.91
N GLY A 35 -2.74 24.47 -10.04
CA GLY A 35 -3.91 25.35 -9.98
C GLY A 35 -5.14 24.72 -9.33
N PHE A 36 -4.97 23.86 -8.31
CA PHE A 36 -6.05 23.34 -7.45
C PHE A 36 -5.72 23.54 -5.97
N GLY A 37 -6.74 23.46 -5.11
CA GLY A 37 -6.59 23.62 -3.65
C GLY A 37 -6.64 22.26 -2.94
N LEU A 38 -5.87 22.14 -1.84
CA LEU A 38 -5.98 21.04 -0.89
C LEU A 38 -6.31 21.62 0.49
N VAL A 39 -7.34 21.04 1.13
CA VAL A 39 -7.72 21.38 2.51
C VAL A 39 -7.48 20.14 3.37
N PHE A 40 -6.50 20.24 4.26
CA PHE A 40 -6.12 19.13 5.12
C PHE A 40 -6.91 19.17 6.45
N ASP A 41 -7.52 18.04 6.81
CA ASP A 41 -8.15 17.77 8.08
C ASP A 41 -7.32 16.72 8.82
N GLU A 42 -6.48 17.16 9.78
CA GLU A 42 -5.60 16.26 10.54
C GLU A 42 -6.39 15.61 11.67
N GLN A 43 -6.39 14.26 11.68
CA GLN A 43 -7.09 13.47 12.69
C GLN A 43 -6.16 12.44 13.34
N PRO A 44 -6.31 12.16 14.64
CA PRO A 44 -5.52 11.16 15.33
C PRO A 44 -5.97 9.74 14.91
N MET A 45 -5.00 8.83 14.78
CA MET A 45 -5.23 7.41 14.51
C MET A 45 -4.08 6.57 15.07
N GLY A 46 -4.34 5.29 15.35
CA GLY A 46 -3.34 4.35 15.85
C GLY A 46 -2.98 4.60 17.31
N GLY A 47 -1.70 4.46 17.66
CA GLY A 47 -1.19 4.71 19.00
C GLY A 47 -1.36 6.15 19.45
N ALA A 48 -1.17 7.11 18.54
CA ALA A 48 -1.43 8.52 18.82
C ALA A 48 -2.90 8.78 19.21
N ALA A 49 -3.85 8.06 18.63
CA ALA A 49 -5.25 8.14 19.02
C ALA A 49 -5.53 7.46 20.37
N ILE A 50 -4.90 6.32 20.63
CA ILE A 50 -5.00 5.63 21.93
C ILE A 50 -4.53 6.55 23.06
N ASP A 51 -3.39 7.21 22.88
CA ASP A 51 -2.86 8.15 23.87
C ASP A 51 -3.78 9.37 24.10
N ALA A 52 -4.41 9.85 23.05
CA ALA A 52 -5.29 11.02 23.11
C ALA A 52 -6.72 10.71 23.59
N THR A 53 -7.27 9.53 23.27
CA THR A 53 -8.71 9.23 23.43
C THR A 53 -9.01 7.86 24.06
N GLY A 54 -8.02 6.98 24.15
CA GLY A 54 -8.18 5.58 24.60
C GLY A 54 -8.62 4.63 23.50
N GLU A 55 -8.84 5.08 22.27
CA GLU A 55 -9.32 4.28 21.14
C GLU A 55 -8.38 4.38 19.93
N PRO A 56 -8.05 3.26 19.22
CA PRO A 56 -7.16 3.30 18.06
C PRO A 56 -7.78 3.97 16.83
N LEU A 57 -9.10 4.04 16.74
CA LEU A 57 -9.86 4.73 15.70
C LEU A 57 -11.07 5.44 16.33
N PRO A 58 -10.93 6.70 16.75
CA PRO A 58 -12.05 7.47 17.24
C PRO A 58 -13.14 7.65 16.18
N ASN A 59 -14.41 7.62 16.61
CA ASN A 59 -15.53 7.80 15.69
C ASN A 59 -15.44 9.11 14.88
N ARG A 60 -14.95 10.20 15.51
CA ARG A 60 -14.70 11.48 14.83
C ARG A 60 -13.74 11.34 13.66
N THR A 61 -12.65 10.58 13.84
CA THR A 61 -11.67 10.30 12.77
C THR A 61 -12.31 9.54 11.62
N LEU A 62 -13.10 8.50 11.91
CA LEU A 62 -13.80 7.73 10.88
C LEU A 62 -14.79 8.60 10.08
N GLU A 63 -15.56 9.45 10.76
CA GLU A 63 -16.51 10.35 10.09
C GLU A 63 -15.80 11.43 9.25
N ALA A 64 -14.66 11.96 9.72
CA ALA A 64 -13.82 12.85 8.92
C ALA A 64 -13.32 12.16 7.66
N CYS A 65 -12.84 10.90 7.77
CA CYS A 65 -12.40 10.12 6.61
C CYS A 65 -13.53 9.88 5.61
N LYS A 66 -14.75 9.54 6.08
CA LYS A 66 -15.93 9.35 5.20
C LYS A 66 -16.33 10.62 4.45
N ALA A 67 -16.09 11.79 5.05
CA ALA A 67 -16.48 13.09 4.49
C ALA A 67 -15.39 13.71 3.58
N ALA A 68 -14.22 13.09 3.49
CA ALA A 68 -13.11 13.56 2.67
C ALA A 68 -13.23 13.12 1.20
N ASP A 69 -12.48 13.76 0.31
CA ASP A 69 -12.29 13.32 -1.08
C ASP A 69 -11.25 12.18 -1.15
N ALA A 70 -10.27 12.19 -0.22
CA ALA A 70 -9.30 11.12 -0.06
C ALA A 70 -8.73 11.10 1.37
N VAL A 71 -8.20 9.96 1.78
CA VAL A 71 -7.51 9.77 3.07
C VAL A 71 -6.04 9.46 2.80
N LEU A 72 -5.14 10.19 3.43
CA LEU A 72 -3.69 9.96 3.35
C LEU A 72 -3.18 9.57 4.74
N LEU A 73 -2.69 8.34 4.88
CA LEU A 73 -2.20 7.77 6.14
C LEU A 73 -0.69 7.53 6.02
N ALA A 74 0.06 7.86 7.06
CA ALA A 74 1.51 7.65 7.04
C ALA A 74 1.92 6.28 7.59
N ALA A 75 1.76 6.05 8.89
CA ALA A 75 2.18 4.77 9.48
C ALA A 75 1.41 4.47 10.77
N ILE A 76 1.19 3.20 11.05
CA ILE A 76 0.46 2.72 12.23
C ILE A 76 1.26 1.63 12.93
N GLY A 77 1.14 1.60 14.25
CA GLY A 77 1.68 0.55 15.12
C GLY A 77 2.86 1.00 15.96
N SER A 78 2.94 0.45 17.17
CA SER A 78 4.10 0.61 18.05
C SER A 78 4.14 -0.56 19.04
N PRO A 79 5.33 -1.13 19.32
CA PRO A 79 5.50 -2.24 20.27
C PRO A 79 4.96 -1.96 21.66
N GLN A 80 4.86 -0.69 22.07
CA GLN A 80 4.30 -0.31 23.38
C GLN A 80 2.84 -0.75 23.58
N TYR A 81 2.09 -0.99 22.49
CA TYR A 81 0.69 -1.44 22.53
C TYR A 81 0.50 -2.94 22.35
N ASP A 82 1.57 -3.74 22.19
CA ASP A 82 1.50 -5.20 21.97
C ASP A 82 0.89 -5.96 23.13
N THR A 83 0.94 -5.39 24.34
CA THR A 83 0.33 -5.97 25.54
C THR A 83 -1.16 -5.70 25.69
N LEU A 84 -1.71 -4.76 24.91
CA LEU A 84 -3.14 -4.45 24.93
C LEU A 84 -3.97 -5.59 24.35
N PRO A 85 -5.25 -5.75 24.77
CA PRO A 85 -6.21 -6.57 24.07
C PRO A 85 -6.24 -6.25 22.59
N ARG A 86 -6.42 -7.28 21.74
CA ARG A 86 -6.35 -7.11 20.28
C ARG A 86 -7.24 -5.98 19.75
N GLU A 87 -8.44 -5.83 20.33
CA GLU A 87 -9.44 -4.85 19.93
C GLU A 87 -9.00 -3.39 20.18
N GLN A 88 -8.00 -3.21 21.03
CA GLN A 88 -7.46 -1.90 21.40
C GLN A 88 -6.12 -1.59 20.75
N ARG A 89 -5.58 -2.47 19.92
CA ARG A 89 -4.29 -2.25 19.25
C ARG A 89 -4.42 -1.32 18.06
N PRO A 90 -3.36 -0.57 17.72
CA PRO A 90 -3.34 0.33 16.56
C PRO A 90 -3.77 -0.33 15.25
N GLU A 91 -3.33 -1.56 14.99
CA GLU A 91 -3.63 -2.33 13.77
C GLU A 91 -5.13 -2.63 13.63
N THR A 92 -5.83 -2.82 14.75
CA THR A 92 -7.29 -2.99 14.75
C THR A 92 -8.00 -1.71 14.31
N GLY A 93 -7.43 -0.54 14.64
CA GLY A 93 -7.89 0.75 14.11
C GLY A 93 -7.81 0.82 12.59
N LEU A 94 -6.68 0.38 12.00
CA LEU A 94 -6.51 0.34 10.54
C LEU A 94 -7.50 -0.61 9.87
N LEU A 95 -7.70 -1.80 10.41
CA LEU A 95 -8.73 -2.74 9.91
C LEU A 95 -10.13 -2.14 10.01
N GLY A 96 -10.43 -1.44 11.12
CA GLY A 96 -11.70 -0.72 11.32
C GLY A 96 -11.91 0.40 10.31
N LEU A 97 -10.86 1.18 10.00
CA LEU A 97 -10.91 2.24 8.99
C LEU A 97 -11.21 1.67 7.59
N ARG A 98 -10.48 0.63 7.18
CA ARG A 98 -10.68 -0.04 5.89
C ARG A 98 -12.11 -0.59 5.75
N ALA A 99 -12.61 -1.25 6.79
CA ALA A 99 -13.98 -1.74 6.84
C ALA A 99 -15.01 -0.60 6.83
N GLY A 100 -14.79 0.45 7.62
CA GLY A 100 -15.69 1.61 7.73
C GLY A 100 -15.79 2.45 6.45
N LEU A 101 -14.77 2.42 5.60
CA LEU A 101 -14.75 3.04 4.27
C LEU A 101 -15.11 2.06 3.15
N GLY A 102 -15.35 0.78 3.44
CA GLY A 102 -15.69 -0.25 2.45
C GLY A 102 -14.58 -0.55 1.45
N LEU A 103 -13.32 -0.43 1.88
CA LEU A 103 -12.15 -0.61 1.04
C LEU A 103 -11.84 -2.09 0.88
N PHE A 104 -11.99 -2.65 -0.31
CA PHE A 104 -11.76 -4.06 -0.58
C PHE A 104 -10.57 -4.35 -1.49
N ALA A 105 -10.14 -3.38 -2.32
CA ALA A 105 -9.05 -3.55 -3.27
C ALA A 105 -7.83 -2.75 -2.84
N ASN A 106 -6.73 -3.43 -2.51
CA ASN A 106 -5.45 -2.79 -2.23
C ASN A 106 -4.50 -2.96 -3.41
N LEU A 107 -4.07 -1.84 -3.95
CA LEU A 107 -3.16 -1.74 -5.09
C LEU A 107 -1.76 -1.42 -4.59
N ARG A 108 -0.80 -2.29 -4.89
CA ARG A 108 0.61 -2.15 -4.50
C ARG A 108 1.50 -2.22 -5.75
N PRO A 109 1.87 -1.09 -6.36
CA PRO A 109 2.78 -1.07 -7.49
C PRO A 109 4.21 -1.38 -7.03
N VAL A 110 4.90 -2.23 -7.78
CA VAL A 110 6.33 -2.51 -7.60
C VAL A 110 7.04 -2.23 -8.91
N LYS A 111 7.73 -1.11 -8.96
CA LYS A 111 8.49 -0.66 -10.13
C LYS A 111 9.94 -0.46 -9.75
N ILE A 112 10.85 -1.03 -10.54
CA ILE A 112 12.28 -0.81 -10.34
C ILE A 112 12.67 0.54 -10.92
N ILE A 113 13.15 1.41 -10.03
CA ILE A 113 13.69 2.72 -10.41
C ILE A 113 15.14 2.50 -10.87
N PRO A 114 15.51 2.89 -12.10
CA PRO A 114 16.86 2.61 -12.63
C PRO A 114 18.01 3.08 -11.73
N ALA A 115 17.85 4.21 -11.05
CA ALA A 115 18.82 4.75 -10.10
C ALA A 115 18.99 3.92 -8.82
N LEU A 116 18.08 3.00 -8.52
CA LEU A 116 18.09 2.12 -7.34
C LEU A 116 18.40 0.65 -7.68
N ILE A 117 18.71 0.34 -8.92
CA ILE A 117 18.87 -1.06 -9.36
C ILE A 117 19.93 -1.81 -8.55
N ASP A 118 20.97 -1.11 -8.11
CA ASP A 118 22.05 -1.68 -7.32
C ASP A 118 21.75 -1.72 -5.80
N ALA A 119 20.63 -1.16 -5.36
CA ALA A 119 20.13 -1.29 -3.98
C ALA A 119 19.46 -2.64 -3.71
N SER A 120 19.02 -3.35 -4.76
CA SER A 120 18.44 -4.68 -4.63
C SER A 120 19.51 -5.72 -4.33
N THR A 121 19.12 -6.74 -3.55
CA THR A 121 19.98 -7.93 -3.30
C THR A 121 19.95 -8.92 -4.46
N LEU A 122 19.06 -8.74 -5.43
CA LEU A 122 18.98 -9.58 -6.62
C LEU A 122 19.89 -9.03 -7.74
N LYS A 123 20.25 -9.92 -8.64
CA LYS A 123 21.05 -9.54 -9.81
C LYS A 123 20.29 -8.59 -10.72
N ARG A 124 21.00 -7.63 -11.32
CA ARG A 124 20.44 -6.64 -12.25
C ARG A 124 19.61 -7.28 -13.36
N GLU A 125 20.13 -8.33 -14.00
CA GLU A 125 19.43 -9.02 -15.09
C GLU A 125 18.09 -9.66 -14.70
N VAL A 126 17.85 -9.88 -13.41
CA VAL A 126 16.59 -10.42 -12.88
C VAL A 126 15.55 -9.31 -12.73
N ILE A 127 15.97 -8.15 -12.20
CA ILE A 127 15.04 -7.09 -11.77
C ILE A 127 14.89 -5.93 -12.75
N GLU A 128 15.86 -5.72 -13.66
CA GLU A 128 15.80 -4.60 -14.61
C GLU A 128 14.52 -4.63 -15.45
N GLY A 129 13.78 -3.51 -15.46
CA GLY A 129 12.53 -3.38 -16.19
C GLY A 129 11.32 -4.05 -15.52
N VAL A 130 11.42 -4.47 -14.24
CA VAL A 130 10.25 -4.93 -13.49
C VAL A 130 9.31 -3.75 -13.23
N ASP A 131 8.05 -3.95 -13.62
CA ASP A 131 6.92 -3.07 -13.36
C ASP A 131 5.67 -3.96 -13.20
N LEU A 132 5.30 -4.26 -11.98
CA LEU A 132 4.16 -5.11 -11.66
C LEU A 132 3.23 -4.45 -10.65
N MET A 133 1.97 -4.85 -10.66
CA MET A 133 0.92 -4.40 -9.75
C MET A 133 0.38 -5.59 -8.97
N VAL A 134 0.51 -5.58 -7.65
CA VAL A 134 -0.21 -6.53 -6.80
C VAL A 134 -1.57 -5.97 -6.46
N VAL A 135 -2.62 -6.72 -6.76
CA VAL A 135 -4.02 -6.45 -6.41
C VAL A 135 -4.42 -7.42 -5.32
N ARG A 136 -4.49 -6.91 -4.09
CA ARG A 136 -4.79 -7.67 -2.87
C ARG A 136 -6.22 -7.41 -2.43
N GLU A 137 -7.01 -8.45 -2.23
CA GLU A 137 -8.30 -8.34 -1.55
C GLU A 137 -8.08 -8.02 -0.05
N LEU A 138 -8.87 -7.11 0.55
CA LEU A 138 -8.62 -6.60 1.90
C LEU A 138 -9.65 -7.01 2.95
N THR A 139 -10.85 -7.41 2.59
CA THR A 139 -12.00 -7.49 3.52
C THR A 139 -12.49 -8.89 3.80
N GLY A 140 -11.94 -9.89 3.12
CA GLY A 140 -12.26 -11.29 3.29
C GLY A 140 -11.09 -12.15 3.81
N GLY A 141 -11.24 -13.44 3.63
CA GLY A 141 -10.21 -14.43 3.94
C GLY A 141 -10.00 -14.68 5.43
N VAL A 142 -8.79 -15.14 5.77
CA VAL A 142 -8.46 -15.58 7.13
C VAL A 142 -8.40 -14.45 8.15
N TYR A 143 -8.23 -13.20 7.72
CA TYR A 143 -8.17 -12.06 8.64
C TYR A 143 -9.54 -11.68 9.18
N PHE A 144 -10.62 -11.97 8.45
CA PHE A 144 -11.98 -11.61 8.81
C PHE A 144 -12.90 -12.81 9.05
N GLY A 145 -12.53 -13.98 8.54
CA GLY A 145 -13.34 -15.20 8.64
C GLY A 145 -13.69 -15.61 10.07
N THR A 146 -14.87 -16.16 10.23
CA THR A 146 -15.42 -16.71 11.47
C THR A 146 -15.91 -18.15 11.26
N PRO A 147 -15.84 -19.03 12.29
CA PRO A 147 -15.35 -18.81 13.64
C PRO A 147 -13.83 -18.72 13.72
N ARG A 148 -13.32 -18.01 14.74
CA ARG A 148 -11.88 -17.92 15.06
C ARG A 148 -11.70 -17.81 16.57
N GLY A 149 -10.56 -18.30 17.08
CA GLY A 149 -10.30 -18.20 18.52
C GLY A 149 -9.40 -19.29 19.06
N ARG A 150 -9.44 -19.43 20.38
CA ARG A 150 -8.79 -20.47 21.14
C ARG A 150 -9.83 -21.18 22.00
N VAL A 151 -9.79 -22.49 22.04
CA VAL A 151 -10.66 -23.33 22.85
C VAL A 151 -9.84 -24.40 23.58
N GLU A 152 -10.24 -24.73 24.76
CA GLU A 152 -9.72 -25.94 25.43
C GLU A 152 -10.54 -27.15 24.97
N ALA A 153 -9.85 -28.19 24.51
CA ALA A 153 -10.43 -29.44 24.10
C ALA A 153 -9.52 -30.59 24.53
N GLU A 154 -10.05 -31.57 25.25
CA GLU A 154 -9.32 -32.76 25.71
C GLU A 154 -8.02 -32.40 26.48
N GLY A 155 -8.06 -31.37 27.34
CA GLY A 155 -6.91 -30.92 28.13
C GLY A 155 -5.80 -30.23 27.32
N ARG A 156 -6.07 -29.84 26.06
CA ARG A 156 -5.15 -29.13 25.16
C ARG A 156 -5.78 -27.86 24.66
N VAL A 157 -4.94 -26.85 24.43
CA VAL A 157 -5.37 -25.59 23.79
C VAL A 157 -5.32 -25.74 22.25
N ARG A 158 -6.46 -25.51 21.59
CA ARG A 158 -6.58 -25.45 20.14
C ARG A 158 -6.85 -24.02 19.72
N ALA A 159 -6.04 -23.49 18.78
CA ALA A 159 -6.28 -22.22 18.10
C ALA A 159 -6.72 -22.47 16.66
N PHE A 160 -7.64 -21.66 16.15
CA PHE A 160 -8.14 -21.77 14.77
C PHE A 160 -8.57 -20.43 14.20
N ASN A 161 -8.44 -20.31 12.87
CA ASN A 161 -8.98 -19.23 12.06
C ASN A 161 -9.68 -19.84 10.84
N THR A 162 -10.75 -19.21 10.39
CA THR A 162 -11.48 -19.59 9.16
C THR A 162 -11.01 -18.72 8.00
N MET A 163 -10.63 -19.34 6.89
CA MET A 163 -10.45 -18.66 5.61
C MET A 163 -11.72 -18.84 4.77
N ALA A 164 -12.41 -17.75 4.49
CA ALA A 164 -13.67 -17.79 3.74
C ALA A 164 -13.77 -16.59 2.78
N TYR A 165 -14.37 -16.83 1.62
CA TYR A 165 -14.77 -15.84 0.64
C TYR A 165 -16.15 -16.18 0.08
N PHE A 166 -16.97 -15.16 -0.14
CA PHE A 166 -18.14 -15.26 -0.98
C PHE A 166 -17.76 -15.01 -2.46
N ASP A 167 -18.58 -15.47 -3.38
CA ASP A 167 -18.35 -15.32 -4.81
C ASP A 167 -18.34 -13.86 -5.27
N ASP A 168 -19.20 -13.01 -4.71
CA ASP A 168 -19.27 -11.58 -4.99
C ASP A 168 -18.03 -10.83 -4.49
N GLU A 169 -17.41 -11.27 -3.39
CA GLU A 169 -16.15 -10.72 -2.89
C GLU A 169 -14.99 -11.00 -3.87
N ILE A 170 -14.98 -12.19 -4.45
CA ILE A 170 -14.00 -12.57 -5.47
C ILE A 170 -14.26 -11.80 -6.77
N ASP A 171 -15.50 -11.71 -7.20
CA ASP A 171 -15.86 -11.03 -8.44
C ASP A 171 -15.48 -9.56 -8.43
N ARG A 172 -15.77 -8.84 -7.35
CA ARG A 172 -15.44 -7.41 -7.26
C ARG A 172 -13.94 -7.13 -7.34
N ILE A 173 -13.10 -7.96 -6.70
CA ILE A 173 -11.64 -7.77 -6.76
C ILE A 173 -11.06 -8.26 -8.08
N ALA A 174 -11.59 -9.35 -8.65
CA ALA A 174 -11.20 -9.84 -9.97
C ALA A 174 -11.47 -8.80 -11.05
N LYS A 175 -12.63 -8.15 -11.01
CA LYS A 175 -12.98 -7.05 -11.93
C LYS A 175 -11.92 -5.95 -11.90
N VAL A 176 -11.52 -5.48 -10.70
CA VAL A 176 -10.47 -4.46 -10.57
C VAL A 176 -9.16 -4.93 -11.21
N ALA A 177 -8.76 -6.19 -10.98
CA ALA A 177 -7.53 -6.73 -11.54
C ALA A 177 -7.57 -6.86 -13.07
N PHE A 178 -8.70 -7.30 -13.65
CA PHE A 178 -8.88 -7.35 -15.10
C PHE A 178 -8.85 -5.97 -15.74
N GLU A 179 -9.56 -4.99 -15.17
CA GLU A 179 -9.56 -3.60 -15.65
C GLU A 179 -8.15 -2.99 -15.62
N LEU A 180 -7.39 -3.25 -14.56
CA LEU A 180 -5.99 -2.85 -14.48
C LEU A 180 -5.14 -3.56 -15.54
N ALA A 181 -5.32 -4.86 -15.77
CA ALA A 181 -4.58 -5.58 -16.80
C ALA A 181 -4.86 -5.01 -18.20
N VAL A 182 -6.12 -4.67 -18.50
CA VAL A 182 -6.48 -3.99 -19.79
C VAL A 182 -5.76 -2.64 -19.93
N ALA A 183 -5.64 -1.87 -18.84
CA ALA A 183 -4.98 -0.57 -18.85
C ALA A 183 -3.43 -0.67 -18.88
N ARG A 184 -2.88 -1.83 -18.59
CA ARG A 184 -1.44 -2.12 -18.56
C ARG A 184 -1.03 -2.97 -19.77
N SER A 185 -0.30 -4.07 -19.56
CA SER A 185 0.23 -4.90 -20.66
C SER A 185 -0.65 -6.10 -21.02
N GLY A 186 -1.84 -6.20 -20.45
CA GLY A 186 -2.81 -7.25 -20.79
C GLY A 186 -2.53 -8.62 -20.18
N ARG A 187 -1.70 -8.71 -19.12
CA ARG A 187 -1.39 -9.98 -18.47
C ARG A 187 -1.86 -9.98 -17.01
N LEU A 188 -2.67 -10.98 -16.66
CA LEU A 188 -3.18 -11.19 -15.31
C LEU A 188 -2.77 -12.57 -14.79
N CYS A 189 -2.07 -12.61 -13.67
CA CYS A 189 -1.77 -13.83 -12.95
C CYS A 189 -2.59 -13.88 -11.65
N SER A 190 -3.53 -14.81 -11.57
CA SER A 190 -4.29 -15.08 -10.34
C SER A 190 -3.55 -16.10 -9.47
N VAL A 191 -3.33 -15.74 -8.21
CA VAL A 191 -2.58 -16.55 -7.25
C VAL A 191 -3.50 -17.17 -6.22
N ASP A 192 -3.41 -18.49 -6.07
CA ASP A 192 -4.27 -19.27 -5.18
C ASP A 192 -3.54 -20.50 -4.60
N LYS A 193 -4.27 -21.34 -3.88
CA LYS A 193 -3.82 -22.67 -3.41
C LYS A 193 -4.91 -23.72 -3.70
N ALA A 194 -5.47 -23.69 -4.90
CA ALA A 194 -6.61 -24.49 -5.31
C ALA A 194 -6.38 -26.02 -5.25
N ASN A 195 -5.13 -26.46 -5.28
CA ASN A 195 -4.80 -27.88 -5.14
C ASN A 195 -5.01 -28.42 -3.70
N VAL A 196 -5.31 -27.57 -2.70
CA VAL A 196 -5.47 -27.95 -1.31
C VAL A 196 -6.71 -27.32 -0.64
N LEU A 197 -7.07 -26.08 -1.02
CA LEU A 197 -8.09 -25.29 -0.35
C LEU A 197 -9.33 -25.10 -1.22
N ASP A 198 -10.50 -25.52 -0.73
CA ASP A 198 -11.79 -25.31 -1.43
C ASP A 198 -12.06 -23.83 -1.69
N VAL A 199 -11.73 -22.94 -0.75
CA VAL A 199 -11.88 -21.50 -0.90
C VAL A 199 -11.01 -20.95 -2.06
N SER A 200 -9.84 -21.52 -2.28
CA SER A 200 -8.97 -21.18 -3.40
C SER A 200 -9.47 -21.79 -4.71
N GLN A 201 -10.16 -22.94 -4.67
CA GLN A 201 -10.80 -23.50 -5.86
C GLN A 201 -11.95 -22.60 -6.32
N LEU A 202 -12.80 -22.14 -5.41
CA LEU A 202 -13.85 -21.14 -5.73
C LEU A 202 -13.25 -19.87 -6.34
N TRP A 203 -12.15 -19.36 -5.73
CA TRP A 203 -11.41 -18.21 -6.26
C TRP A 203 -11.00 -18.40 -7.71
N ARG A 204 -10.33 -19.53 -8.02
CA ARG A 204 -9.89 -19.88 -9.38
C ARG A 204 -11.06 -19.99 -10.34
N ASP A 205 -12.14 -20.65 -9.95
CA ASP A 205 -13.32 -20.85 -10.79
C ASP A 205 -13.98 -19.51 -11.17
N ARG A 206 -14.14 -18.59 -10.19
CA ARG A 206 -14.73 -17.26 -10.43
C ARG A 206 -13.85 -16.40 -11.32
N VAL A 207 -12.53 -16.34 -11.06
CA VAL A 207 -11.59 -15.57 -11.89
C VAL A 207 -11.53 -16.12 -13.30
N THR A 208 -11.54 -17.45 -13.46
CA THR A 208 -11.55 -18.09 -14.79
C THR A 208 -12.84 -17.78 -15.55
N ALA A 209 -14.00 -17.81 -14.88
CA ALA A 209 -15.27 -17.49 -15.54
C ALA A 209 -15.30 -16.04 -16.03
N MET A 210 -14.78 -15.09 -15.25
CA MET A 210 -14.74 -13.66 -15.61
C MET A 210 -13.84 -13.36 -16.81
N ALA A 211 -12.84 -14.19 -17.10
CA ALA A 211 -11.94 -13.97 -18.23
C ALA A 211 -12.67 -13.90 -19.58
N ALA A 212 -13.87 -14.50 -19.69
CA ALA A 212 -14.69 -14.41 -20.90
C ALA A 212 -15.13 -12.97 -21.23
N ASP A 213 -15.26 -12.10 -20.23
CA ASP A 213 -15.62 -10.70 -20.37
C ASP A 213 -14.42 -9.81 -20.77
N TYR A 214 -13.19 -10.34 -20.67
CA TYR A 214 -11.95 -9.61 -20.91
C TYR A 214 -11.05 -10.32 -21.95
N PRO A 215 -11.48 -10.49 -23.21
CA PRO A 215 -10.80 -11.31 -24.20
C PRO A 215 -9.40 -10.80 -24.60
N THR A 216 -9.04 -9.57 -24.24
CA THR A 216 -7.72 -8.99 -24.50
C THR A 216 -6.72 -9.26 -23.37
N VAL A 217 -7.15 -9.87 -22.27
CA VAL A 217 -6.30 -10.17 -21.11
C VAL A 217 -5.88 -11.64 -21.14
N GLU A 218 -4.56 -11.86 -21.12
CA GLU A 218 -3.98 -13.19 -20.94
C GLU A 218 -4.03 -13.56 -19.45
N LEU A 219 -4.98 -14.45 -19.09
CA LEU A 219 -5.11 -14.98 -17.74
C LEU A 219 -4.23 -16.21 -17.53
N SER A 220 -3.46 -16.20 -16.45
CA SER A 220 -2.73 -17.34 -15.92
C SER A 220 -3.03 -17.59 -14.45
N HIS A 221 -2.76 -18.80 -13.96
CA HIS A 221 -2.91 -19.15 -12.55
C HIS A 221 -1.61 -19.75 -12.00
N LEU A 222 -1.21 -19.30 -10.82
CA LEU A 222 -0.11 -19.93 -10.08
C LEU A 222 -0.57 -20.29 -8.67
N TYR A 223 -0.04 -21.40 -8.16
CA TYR A 223 -0.09 -21.64 -6.72
C TYR A 223 0.83 -20.68 -6.01
N VAL A 224 0.44 -20.25 -4.81
CA VAL A 224 1.12 -19.18 -4.05
C VAL A 224 2.60 -19.49 -3.80
N ASP A 225 2.94 -20.73 -3.52
CA ASP A 225 4.32 -21.19 -3.34
C ASP A 225 5.16 -21.06 -4.62
N ASN A 226 4.57 -21.36 -5.79
CA ASN A 226 5.22 -21.15 -7.07
C ASN A 226 5.30 -19.63 -7.40
N ALA A 227 4.26 -18.84 -7.11
CA ALA A 227 4.29 -17.40 -7.33
C ALA A 227 5.43 -16.74 -6.53
N ALA A 228 5.62 -17.12 -5.26
CA ALA A 228 6.74 -16.66 -4.44
C ALA A 228 8.09 -17.00 -5.08
N MET A 229 8.30 -18.25 -5.50
CA MET A 229 9.54 -18.61 -6.21
C MET A 229 9.75 -17.80 -7.49
N GLN A 230 8.70 -17.55 -8.26
CA GLN A 230 8.79 -16.83 -9.53
C GLN A 230 9.01 -15.32 -9.34
N LEU A 231 8.54 -14.71 -8.26
CA LEU A 231 8.85 -13.32 -7.92
C LEU A 231 10.35 -13.12 -7.74
N VAL A 232 11.05 -14.07 -7.12
CA VAL A 232 12.52 -14.00 -6.95
C VAL A 232 13.25 -14.39 -8.22
N ARG A 233 12.74 -15.38 -8.97
CA ARG A 233 13.45 -15.97 -10.12
C ARG A 233 13.25 -15.19 -11.42
N GLN A 234 12.02 -14.76 -11.72
CA GLN A 234 11.63 -14.14 -12.99
C GLN A 234 10.47 -13.15 -12.82
N PRO A 235 10.66 -12.09 -12.02
CA PRO A 235 9.57 -11.13 -11.71
C PRO A 235 9.00 -10.43 -12.94
N ARG A 236 9.77 -10.26 -14.02
CA ARG A 236 9.33 -9.62 -15.28
C ARG A 236 8.22 -10.36 -16.02
N GLN A 237 7.94 -11.62 -15.68
CA GLN A 237 6.79 -12.32 -16.23
C GLN A 237 5.45 -11.75 -15.78
N PHE A 238 5.45 -11.10 -14.62
CA PHE A 238 4.24 -10.53 -14.01
C PHE A 238 3.97 -9.11 -14.50
N ASP A 239 2.69 -8.81 -14.68
CA ASP A 239 2.15 -7.47 -14.92
C ASP A 239 1.15 -7.14 -13.81
N VAL A 240 0.02 -7.86 -13.73
CA VAL A 240 -0.92 -7.77 -12.62
C VAL A 240 -0.98 -9.12 -11.90
N LEU A 241 -0.78 -9.09 -10.57
CA LEU A 241 -0.93 -10.22 -9.66
C LEU A 241 -2.21 -10.03 -8.85
N LEU A 242 -3.20 -10.88 -9.07
CA LEU A 242 -4.44 -10.90 -8.28
C LEU A 242 -4.32 -11.92 -7.15
N THR A 243 -4.58 -11.48 -5.92
CA THR A 243 -4.35 -12.29 -4.72
C THR A 243 -5.46 -12.14 -3.68
N SER A 244 -5.70 -13.21 -2.91
CA SER A 244 -6.47 -13.14 -1.67
C SER A 244 -5.74 -12.32 -0.61
N ASN A 245 -6.40 -12.02 0.50
CA ASN A 245 -5.89 -11.14 1.55
C ASN A 245 -4.53 -11.59 2.11
N LEU A 246 -4.43 -12.80 2.66
CA LEU A 246 -3.19 -13.33 3.26
C LEU A 246 -2.08 -13.50 2.22
N PHE A 247 -2.40 -14.08 1.06
CA PHE A 247 -1.39 -14.32 0.03
C PHE A 247 -0.87 -13.00 -0.55
N GLY A 248 -1.75 -12.02 -0.72
CA GLY A 248 -1.38 -10.69 -1.17
C GLY A 248 -0.49 -9.93 -0.18
N ASP A 249 -0.73 -10.11 1.12
CA ASP A 249 0.11 -9.54 2.17
C ASP A 249 1.56 -10.03 2.03
N ILE A 250 1.73 -11.34 2.00
CA ILE A 250 3.05 -11.98 1.93
C ILE A 250 3.77 -11.67 0.61
N LEU A 251 3.08 -11.88 -0.52
CA LEU A 251 3.70 -11.71 -1.84
C LEU A 251 4.02 -10.26 -2.19
N SER A 252 3.24 -9.30 -1.68
CA SER A 252 3.54 -7.90 -1.92
C SER A 252 4.75 -7.41 -1.13
N ASP A 253 4.95 -7.92 0.09
CA ASP A 253 6.14 -7.60 0.88
C ASP A 253 7.40 -8.27 0.29
N GLU A 254 7.25 -9.51 -0.22
CA GLU A 254 8.31 -10.15 -1.00
C GLU A 254 8.66 -9.36 -2.27
N ALA A 255 7.64 -8.95 -3.04
CA ALA A 255 7.83 -8.14 -4.24
C ALA A 255 8.44 -6.77 -3.93
N ALA A 256 8.17 -6.21 -2.75
CA ALA A 256 8.78 -4.99 -2.25
C ALA A 256 10.30 -5.05 -2.26
N MET A 257 10.86 -6.19 -1.87
CA MET A 257 12.32 -6.39 -1.80
C MET A 257 13.00 -6.38 -3.16
N LEU A 258 12.26 -6.49 -4.27
CA LEU A 258 12.80 -6.31 -5.62
C LEU A 258 13.35 -4.89 -5.81
N SER A 259 12.72 -3.87 -5.19
CA SER A 259 13.15 -2.47 -5.28
C SER A 259 14.30 -2.10 -4.35
N GLY A 260 14.70 -2.99 -3.46
CA GLY A 260 15.78 -2.80 -2.49
C GLY A 260 15.37 -2.16 -1.17
N SER A 261 14.20 -1.48 -1.09
CA SER A 261 13.67 -0.91 0.16
C SER A 261 12.16 -0.81 0.14
N ILE A 262 11.53 -1.22 1.24
CA ILE A 262 10.11 -1.01 1.50
C ILE A 262 9.76 0.48 1.63
N GLY A 263 10.74 1.33 1.92
CA GLY A 263 10.62 2.80 1.98
C GLY A 263 10.34 3.47 0.64
N MET A 264 10.25 2.69 -0.45
CA MET A 264 9.92 3.17 -1.80
C MET A 264 8.52 2.81 -2.27
N LEU A 265 7.75 2.07 -1.48
CA LEU A 265 6.54 1.43 -1.97
C LEU A 265 5.26 2.06 -1.43
N PRO A 266 4.48 2.69 -2.32
CA PRO A 266 3.16 3.22 -1.99
C PRO A 266 2.09 2.14 -2.05
N SER A 267 0.92 2.44 -1.51
CA SER A 267 -0.30 1.68 -1.77
C SER A 267 -1.55 2.55 -1.84
N ALA A 268 -2.58 2.03 -2.50
CA ALA A 268 -3.92 2.59 -2.52
C ALA A 268 -4.94 1.51 -2.15
N SER A 269 -5.81 1.81 -1.19
CA SER A 269 -6.95 0.96 -0.86
C SER A 269 -8.23 1.62 -1.36
N LEU A 270 -9.00 0.92 -2.18
CA LEU A 270 -10.16 1.44 -2.90
C LEU A 270 -11.41 0.62 -2.58
N GLY A 271 -12.56 1.29 -2.59
CA GLY A 271 -13.89 0.69 -2.46
C GLY A 271 -14.73 0.85 -3.73
N SER A 272 -16.00 0.48 -3.66
CA SER A 272 -16.97 0.67 -4.76
C SER A 272 -17.41 2.13 -4.93
N GLY A 273 -16.96 3.03 -4.07
CA GLY A 273 -17.24 4.46 -4.06
C GLY A 273 -16.77 5.08 -2.74
N GLY A 274 -16.78 6.41 -2.65
CA GLY A 274 -16.23 7.13 -1.50
C GLY A 274 -14.71 7.30 -1.57
N PRO A 275 -14.10 7.84 -0.49
CA PRO A 275 -12.69 8.15 -0.46
C PRO A 275 -11.81 6.91 -0.46
N GLY A 276 -10.76 6.90 -1.27
CA GLY A 276 -9.67 5.94 -1.17
C GLY A 276 -8.76 6.25 0.02
N LEU A 277 -8.08 5.22 0.53
CA LEU A 277 -7.01 5.33 1.52
C LEU A 277 -5.67 5.10 0.83
N PHE A 278 -4.75 6.06 0.96
CA PHE A 278 -3.42 6.04 0.35
C PHE A 278 -2.39 6.03 1.47
N GLU A 279 -1.49 5.05 1.45
CA GLU A 279 -0.54 4.82 2.54
C GLU A 279 0.73 4.11 2.04
N PRO A 280 1.92 4.38 2.62
CA PRO A 280 3.08 3.51 2.47
C PRO A 280 2.77 2.09 2.92
N ILE A 281 3.48 1.09 2.39
CA ILE A 281 3.33 -0.29 2.88
C ILE A 281 4.22 -0.60 4.09
N HIS A 282 5.24 0.25 4.38
CA HIS A 282 6.09 0.09 5.54
C HIS A 282 5.37 0.46 6.85
N GLY A 283 5.87 -0.07 7.97
CA GLY A 283 5.39 0.24 9.32
C GLY A 283 5.89 1.58 9.85
N SER A 284 5.67 1.81 11.14
CA SER A 284 5.98 3.05 11.86
C SER A 284 7.45 3.23 12.26
N ALA A 285 8.29 2.20 12.15
CA ALA A 285 9.72 2.20 12.48
C ALA A 285 10.06 3.02 13.76
N PRO A 286 9.51 2.64 14.92
CA PRO A 286 9.62 3.43 16.15
C PRO A 286 11.06 3.60 16.67
N ASP A 287 11.95 2.73 16.25
CA ASP A 287 13.38 2.74 16.58
C ASP A 287 14.15 3.92 15.98
N ILE A 288 13.67 4.47 14.86
CA ILE A 288 14.29 5.63 14.19
C ILE A 288 13.41 6.90 14.25
N ALA A 289 12.23 6.82 14.86
CA ALA A 289 11.30 7.94 14.95
C ALA A 289 11.92 9.18 15.60
N GLY A 290 11.73 10.36 15.00
CA GLY A 290 12.24 11.64 15.47
C GLY A 290 13.77 11.82 15.32
N GLN A 291 14.45 10.90 14.59
CA GLN A 291 15.90 10.99 14.38
C GLN A 291 16.28 11.54 13.00
N ASP A 292 15.32 12.01 12.21
CA ASP A 292 15.53 12.51 10.84
C ASP A 292 16.21 11.47 9.92
N LYS A 293 15.87 10.18 10.10
CA LYS A 293 16.44 9.07 9.33
C LYS A 293 15.46 8.42 8.36
N ALA A 294 14.16 8.66 8.55
CA ALA A 294 13.11 8.04 7.77
C ALA A 294 13.21 8.41 6.29
N ASN A 295 12.87 7.45 5.43
CA ASN A 295 12.71 7.69 4.00
C ASN A 295 11.27 8.19 3.74
N PRO A 296 11.04 9.43 3.24
CA PRO A 296 9.70 9.94 3.00
C PRO A 296 9.13 9.51 1.64
N MET A 297 9.90 8.85 0.77
CA MET A 297 9.53 8.65 -0.64
C MET A 297 8.29 7.78 -0.82
N ALA A 298 8.11 6.72 -0.02
CA ALA A 298 6.91 5.90 -0.08
C ALA A 298 5.64 6.71 0.22
N MET A 299 5.70 7.64 1.20
CA MET A 299 4.58 8.53 1.52
C MET A 299 4.32 9.54 0.39
N VAL A 300 5.37 10.09 -0.22
CA VAL A 300 5.26 10.98 -1.39
C VAL A 300 4.66 10.25 -2.60
N LEU A 301 5.09 9.02 -2.86
CA LEU A 301 4.53 8.19 -3.93
C LEU A 301 3.08 7.75 -3.62
N SER A 302 2.73 7.53 -2.34
CA SER A 302 1.32 7.31 -1.93
C SER A 302 0.47 8.55 -2.19
N ALA A 303 1.02 9.74 -1.93
CA ALA A 303 0.37 11.01 -2.28
C ALA A 303 0.23 11.19 -3.81
N ALA A 304 1.20 10.74 -4.61
CA ALA A 304 1.07 10.71 -6.07
C ALA A 304 -0.06 9.76 -6.52
N MET A 305 -0.17 8.56 -5.90
CA MET A 305 -1.32 7.68 -6.16
C MET A 305 -2.66 8.33 -5.75
N MET A 306 -2.70 9.04 -4.62
CA MET A 306 -3.87 9.82 -4.19
C MET A 306 -4.28 10.86 -5.24
N LEU A 307 -3.32 11.63 -5.74
CA LEU A 307 -3.57 12.63 -6.78
C LEU A 307 -4.10 11.98 -8.06
N ARG A 308 -3.49 10.89 -8.52
CA ARG A 308 -3.86 10.18 -9.77
C ARG A 308 -5.21 9.49 -9.66
N ILE A 309 -5.34 8.61 -8.67
CA ILE A 309 -6.49 7.69 -8.55
C ILE A 309 -7.65 8.37 -7.82
N GLY A 310 -7.36 9.02 -6.68
CA GLY A 310 -8.39 9.60 -5.82
C GLY A 310 -8.94 10.93 -6.33
N LEU A 311 -8.06 11.80 -6.85
CA LEU A 311 -8.41 13.17 -7.21
C LEU A 311 -8.38 13.45 -8.72
N HIS A 312 -7.99 12.47 -9.55
CA HIS A 312 -7.87 12.59 -11.02
C HIS A 312 -6.94 13.73 -11.47
N GLN A 313 -5.86 13.99 -10.70
CA GLN A 313 -4.85 15.03 -10.95
C GLN A 313 -3.58 14.38 -11.53
N GLU A 314 -3.68 13.82 -12.75
CA GLU A 314 -2.61 13.03 -13.38
C GLU A 314 -1.29 13.81 -13.53
N ALA A 315 -1.37 15.07 -14.01
CA ALA A 315 -0.17 15.89 -14.21
C ALA A 315 0.56 16.21 -12.89
N ALA A 316 -0.18 16.44 -11.81
CA ALA A 316 0.37 16.68 -10.49
C ALA A 316 1.02 15.41 -9.90
N ALA A 317 0.39 14.26 -10.08
CA ALA A 317 0.93 12.96 -9.68
C ALA A 317 2.25 12.66 -10.40
N ALA A 318 2.26 12.81 -11.73
CA ALA A 318 3.46 12.62 -12.55
C ALA A 318 4.60 13.56 -12.16
N ASN A 319 4.29 14.80 -11.75
CA ASN A 319 5.30 15.74 -11.29
C ASN A 319 5.96 15.31 -9.98
N LEU A 320 5.20 14.76 -9.00
CA LEU A 320 5.77 14.17 -7.79
C LEU A 320 6.66 12.97 -8.09
N GLU A 321 6.22 12.06 -8.94
CA GLU A 321 7.00 10.88 -9.33
C GLU A 321 8.30 11.28 -10.04
N GLN A 322 8.25 12.25 -10.96
CA GLN A 322 9.44 12.77 -11.62
C GLN A 322 10.40 13.45 -10.65
N ALA A 323 9.91 14.15 -9.63
CA ALA A 323 10.77 14.73 -8.59
C ALA A 323 11.53 13.63 -7.84
N VAL A 324 10.87 12.53 -7.47
CA VAL A 324 11.52 11.36 -6.85
C VAL A 324 12.60 10.79 -7.79
N ASP A 325 12.27 10.57 -9.07
CA ASP A 325 13.22 10.03 -10.05
C ASP A 325 14.44 10.94 -10.22
N ARG A 326 14.26 12.27 -10.29
CA ARG A 326 15.35 13.26 -10.42
C ARG A 326 16.27 13.25 -9.20
N VAL A 327 15.72 13.26 -7.99
CA VAL A 327 16.50 13.24 -6.74
C VAL A 327 17.34 11.98 -6.65
N LEU A 328 16.75 10.83 -6.98
CA LEU A 328 17.47 9.56 -6.98
C LEU A 328 18.52 9.49 -8.09
N ALA A 329 18.24 10.02 -9.28
CA ALA A 329 19.22 10.13 -10.37
C ALA A 329 20.38 11.08 -10.02
N GLY A 330 20.12 12.10 -9.18
CA GLY A 330 21.13 13.00 -8.61
C GLY A 330 22.03 12.36 -7.56
N GLY A 331 21.82 11.08 -7.20
CA GLY A 331 22.65 10.35 -6.26
C GLY A 331 22.32 10.60 -4.79
N TYR A 332 21.22 11.27 -4.47
CA TYR A 332 20.78 11.47 -3.09
C TYR A 332 20.08 10.23 -2.55
N ARG A 333 20.37 9.84 -1.29
CA ARG A 333 19.83 8.63 -0.67
C ARG A 333 19.53 8.85 0.81
N THR A 334 18.48 8.22 1.28
CA THR A 334 18.26 7.94 2.72
C THR A 334 19.03 6.70 3.14
N GLY A 335 19.16 6.48 4.45
CA GLY A 335 20.00 5.42 5.01
C GLY A 335 19.69 4.00 4.54
N ASP A 336 18.41 3.73 4.24
CA ASP A 336 17.89 2.44 3.74
C ASP A 336 18.25 2.15 2.27
N LEU A 337 18.64 3.20 1.51
CA LEU A 337 18.96 3.13 0.07
C LEU A 337 20.43 3.43 -0.23
N MET A 338 21.29 3.51 0.79
CA MET A 338 22.69 3.90 0.61
C MET A 338 23.46 2.97 -0.31
N ALA A 339 24.22 3.58 -1.22
CA ALA A 339 25.13 2.92 -2.11
C ALA A 339 26.44 3.73 -2.23
N GLU A 340 27.52 3.11 -2.73
CA GLU A 340 28.79 3.79 -2.93
C GLU A 340 28.66 4.98 -3.89
N GLY A 341 29.27 6.11 -3.55
CA GLY A 341 29.20 7.34 -4.34
C GLY A 341 27.94 8.17 -4.17
N CYS A 342 26.97 7.72 -3.35
CA CYS A 342 25.76 8.49 -3.07
C CYS A 342 25.93 9.46 -1.90
N THR A 343 25.13 10.53 -1.92
CA THR A 343 25.07 11.55 -0.86
C THR A 343 23.98 11.18 0.14
N PRO A 344 24.31 10.92 1.43
CA PRO A 344 23.32 10.60 2.44
C PRO A 344 22.51 11.82 2.84
N LEU A 345 21.18 11.66 2.96
CA LEU A 345 20.26 12.67 3.45
C LEU A 345 19.36 12.11 4.56
N GLY A 346 18.99 12.97 5.51
CA GLY A 346 17.90 12.73 6.43
C GLY A 346 16.53 12.98 5.78
N CYS A 347 15.46 12.70 6.52
CA CYS A 347 14.07 12.85 6.05
C CYS A 347 13.79 14.28 5.58
N LYS A 348 14.14 15.29 6.40
CA LYS A 348 13.90 16.68 6.07
C LYS A 348 14.71 17.14 4.86
N ALA A 349 16.02 16.87 4.83
CA ALA A 349 16.88 17.24 3.73
C ALA A 349 16.47 16.55 2.42
N MET A 350 15.94 15.32 2.48
CA MET A 350 15.34 14.64 1.34
C MET A 350 14.09 15.39 0.84
N GLY A 351 13.25 15.85 1.76
CA GLY A 351 12.09 16.70 1.42
C GLY A 351 12.49 17.99 0.72
N ASP A 352 13.54 18.67 1.18
CA ASP A 352 14.06 19.90 0.55
C ASP A 352 14.55 19.62 -0.90
N GLN A 353 15.23 18.49 -1.14
CA GLN A 353 15.65 18.09 -2.48
C GLN A 353 14.47 17.75 -3.41
N LEU A 354 13.46 17.06 -2.88
CA LEU A 354 12.25 16.77 -3.62
C LEU A 354 11.50 18.05 -4.00
N LEU A 355 11.41 19.03 -3.10
CA LEU A 355 10.78 20.32 -3.36
C LEU A 355 11.52 21.08 -4.46
N ALA A 356 12.85 21.16 -4.38
CA ALA A 356 13.67 21.78 -5.43
C ALA A 356 13.52 21.08 -6.79
N ALA A 357 13.38 19.76 -6.79
CA ALA A 357 13.15 18.98 -8.00
C ALA A 357 11.75 19.15 -8.60
N LEU A 358 10.73 19.54 -7.81
CA LEU A 358 9.42 19.91 -8.32
C LEU A 358 9.43 21.21 -9.10
N GLU A 359 10.30 22.16 -8.73
CA GLU A 359 10.37 23.49 -9.35
C GLU A 359 11.15 23.49 -10.67
N SER A 360 12.03 22.50 -10.85
CA SER A 360 12.85 22.32 -12.07
C SER A 360 12.08 21.57 -13.17
#